data_1165b034b66ef7b0a4fee49522ff1bf6
#
_entry.id   1165b034b66ef7b0a4fee49522ff1bf6
#
_cell.length_a   1.000
_cell.length_b   1.000
_cell.length_c   1.000
_cell.angle_alpha   90.00
_cell.angle_beta   90.00
_cell.angle_gamma   90.00
#
_symmetry.space_group_name_H-M   'P 1'
#
loop_
_entity.id
_entity.type
_entity.pdbx_description
1 polymer ?
#
loop_
_entity_poly.entity_id
_entity_poly.type
_entity_poly.pdbx_seq_one_letter_code
_entity_poly.pdbx_strand_id
1 'polypeptide(L)'
;QVIRLIVKEVLPLNRYLNRQPECDLVLTTLPLGIQHPHVVQISPILTKANCESIRAQLSSISTERELARAHQFLQSLLHKELYFRNVSLSDAAAYIRFMGEQCVKHGYAKEEFVQDVLQRESFSSTAFTDVLAVPHAINQYADRSFICVIHNDMPIQWKKKTVHFVLMIGITEAEMKFFKPAFDRIVELFNSTSRTLELLKTNTFEEFCAQMR
;
A
#
# COMPACT_ATOMS: atom_id res chain seq x y z
N GLN A 1 -14.86 -17.19 4.80
CA GLN A 1 -13.53 -17.81 4.59
C GLN A 1 -13.32 -18.85 5.70
N VAL A 2 -13.02 -20.11 5.36
CA VAL A 2 -12.71 -21.15 6.33
C VAL A 2 -11.25 -20.98 6.76
N ILE A 3 -11.03 -20.54 8.00
CA ILE A 3 -9.68 -20.45 8.57
C ILE A 3 -9.28 -21.86 9.02
N ARG A 4 -8.20 -22.39 8.44
CA ARG A 4 -7.63 -23.67 8.84
C ARG A 4 -6.46 -23.43 9.80
N LEU A 5 -6.57 -23.96 11.02
CA LEU A 5 -5.47 -23.97 11.99
C LEU A 5 -4.60 -25.22 11.78
N ILE A 6 -3.29 -25.00 11.80
CA ILE A 6 -2.31 -26.09 11.82
C ILE A 6 -1.60 -26.02 13.16
N VAL A 7 -1.77 -27.06 13.98
CA VAL A 7 -1.00 -27.17 15.23
C VAL A 7 0.43 -27.53 14.87
N LYS A 8 1.35 -26.59 15.10
CA LYS A 8 2.77 -26.76 14.82
C LYS A 8 3.45 -27.63 15.90
N GLU A 9 3.15 -27.34 17.14
CA GLU A 9 3.75 -28.03 18.29
C GLU A 9 2.87 -27.88 19.53
N VAL A 10 2.96 -28.84 20.45
CA VAL A 10 2.35 -28.78 21.77
C VAL A 10 3.45 -28.95 22.80
N LEU A 11 3.61 -27.95 23.66
CA LEU A 11 4.73 -27.88 24.62
C LEU A 11 4.23 -27.67 26.05
N PRO A 12 4.88 -28.26 27.06
CA PRO A 12 4.74 -27.80 28.43
C PRO A 12 5.22 -26.35 28.56
N LEU A 13 4.62 -25.62 29.50
CA LEU A 13 4.88 -24.18 29.68
C LEU A 13 6.39 -23.86 29.86
N ASN A 14 7.11 -24.63 30.68
CA ASN A 14 8.53 -24.44 30.92
C ASN A 14 9.37 -24.59 29.64
N ARG A 15 9.03 -25.55 28.78
CA ARG A 15 9.71 -25.71 27.48
C ARG A 15 9.38 -24.56 26.52
N TYR A 16 8.11 -24.10 26.49
CA TYR A 16 7.71 -22.99 25.68
C TYR A 16 8.46 -21.70 26.09
N LEU A 17 8.53 -21.38 27.39
CA LEU A 17 9.23 -20.20 27.91
C LEU A 17 10.72 -20.17 27.55
N ASN A 18 11.37 -21.35 27.53
CA ASN A 18 12.80 -21.46 27.20
C ASN A 18 13.07 -21.38 25.69
N ARG A 19 12.15 -21.83 24.85
CA ARG A 19 12.40 -22.03 23.42
C ARG A 19 11.70 -21.02 22.52
N GLN A 20 10.55 -20.55 22.94
CA GLN A 20 9.68 -19.59 22.21
C GLN A 20 9.65 -19.84 20.68
N PRO A 21 9.12 -20.98 20.22
CA PRO A 21 9.15 -21.32 18.81
C PRO A 21 8.31 -20.31 18.01
N GLU A 22 8.80 -19.93 16.83
CA GLU A 22 8.06 -19.07 15.91
C GLU A 22 6.72 -19.69 15.55
N CYS A 23 5.65 -18.96 15.79
CA CYS A 23 4.28 -19.32 15.42
C CYS A 23 3.41 -18.06 15.26
N ASP A 24 2.30 -18.19 14.59
CA ASP A 24 1.38 -17.09 14.33
C ASP A 24 0.46 -16.81 15.52
N LEU A 25 0.17 -17.82 16.31
CA LEU A 25 -0.76 -17.77 17.44
C LEU A 25 -0.33 -18.77 18.50
N VAL A 26 -0.32 -18.34 19.74
CA VAL A 26 -0.15 -19.20 20.91
C VAL A 26 -1.48 -19.41 21.61
N LEU A 27 -1.88 -20.67 21.74
CA LEU A 27 -3.02 -21.03 22.61
C LEU A 27 -2.45 -21.60 23.91
N THR A 28 -2.88 -21.07 25.03
CA THR A 28 -2.38 -21.50 26.34
C THR A 28 -3.52 -21.72 27.33
N THR A 29 -3.37 -22.73 28.19
CA THR A 29 -4.30 -22.93 29.33
C THR A 29 -3.84 -22.25 30.61
N LEU A 30 -2.61 -21.72 30.62
CA LEU A 30 -1.99 -21.03 31.75
C LEU A 30 -1.61 -19.61 31.37
N PRO A 31 -1.60 -18.67 32.33
CA PRO A 31 -1.08 -17.32 32.07
C PRO A 31 0.38 -17.39 31.59
N LEU A 32 0.67 -16.72 30.45
CA LEU A 32 2.04 -16.54 30.01
C LEU A 32 2.61 -15.29 30.66
N GLY A 33 3.67 -15.41 31.46
CA GLY A 33 4.39 -14.29 32.06
C GLY A 33 5.33 -13.56 31.09
N ILE A 34 5.14 -13.72 29.78
CA ILE A 34 5.95 -13.11 28.71
C ILE A 34 5.06 -12.37 27.74
N GLN A 35 5.62 -11.35 27.06
CA GLN A 35 4.96 -10.68 25.96
C GLN A 35 5.09 -11.51 24.67
N HIS A 36 3.95 -11.89 24.11
CA HIS A 36 3.86 -12.43 22.76
C HIS A 36 2.72 -11.69 22.05
N PRO A 37 2.89 -11.28 20.77
CA PRO A 37 1.93 -10.44 20.08
C PRO A 37 0.53 -11.09 19.97
N HIS A 38 0.48 -12.40 19.78
CA HIS A 38 -0.76 -13.14 19.56
C HIS A 38 -0.88 -14.32 20.50
N VAL A 39 -1.53 -14.10 21.64
CA VAL A 39 -1.81 -15.13 22.66
C VAL A 39 -3.30 -15.18 22.95
N VAL A 40 -3.86 -16.36 22.98
CA VAL A 40 -5.21 -16.59 23.50
C VAL A 40 -5.15 -17.59 24.65
N GLN A 41 -5.56 -17.14 25.84
CA GLN A 41 -5.76 -18.06 26.94
C GLN A 41 -7.12 -18.76 26.78
N ILE A 42 -7.09 -20.09 26.85
CA ILE A 42 -8.24 -20.96 26.67
C ILE A 42 -8.44 -21.85 27.90
N SER A 43 -9.65 -22.30 28.10
CA SER A 43 -9.94 -23.33 29.09
C SER A 43 -9.38 -24.70 28.64
N PRO A 44 -9.04 -25.61 29.55
CA PRO A 44 -8.63 -26.99 29.19
C PRO A 44 -9.65 -27.72 28.31
N ILE A 45 -10.92 -27.38 28.48
CA ILE A 45 -12.04 -27.82 27.62
C ILE A 45 -12.48 -26.59 26.84
N LEU A 46 -12.39 -26.63 25.51
CA LEU A 46 -12.78 -25.51 24.64
C LEU A 46 -14.24 -25.17 24.81
N THR A 47 -14.50 -23.92 25.15
CA THR A 47 -15.84 -23.34 25.22
C THR A 47 -16.17 -22.54 23.95
N LYS A 48 -17.45 -22.19 23.76
CA LYS A 48 -17.85 -21.29 22.67
C LYS A 48 -17.13 -19.95 22.73
N ALA A 49 -16.98 -19.38 23.93
CA ALA A 49 -16.24 -18.14 24.16
C ALA A 49 -14.76 -18.25 23.75
N ASN A 50 -14.10 -19.38 24.04
CA ASN A 50 -12.72 -19.61 23.57
C ASN A 50 -12.63 -19.63 22.04
N CYS A 51 -13.60 -20.29 21.38
CA CYS A 51 -13.65 -20.32 19.92
C CYS A 51 -13.85 -18.92 19.31
N GLU A 52 -14.66 -18.07 19.93
CA GLU A 52 -14.88 -16.69 19.52
C GLU A 52 -13.59 -15.84 19.70
N SER A 53 -12.91 -15.97 20.83
CA SER A 53 -11.61 -15.30 21.08
C SER A 53 -10.53 -15.73 20.08
N ILE A 54 -10.43 -17.02 19.78
CA ILE A 54 -9.49 -17.54 18.78
C ILE A 54 -9.81 -16.95 17.40
N ARG A 55 -11.09 -16.93 17.00
CA ARG A 55 -11.49 -16.37 15.70
C ARG A 55 -11.17 -14.86 15.61
N ALA A 56 -11.44 -14.11 16.66
CA ALA A 56 -11.13 -12.68 16.71
C ALA A 56 -9.61 -12.45 16.53
N GLN A 57 -8.77 -13.20 17.25
CA GLN A 57 -7.32 -13.09 17.14
C GLN A 57 -6.81 -13.50 15.75
N LEU A 58 -7.36 -14.55 15.15
CA LEU A 58 -7.00 -14.97 13.80
C LEU A 58 -7.40 -13.93 12.75
N SER A 59 -8.55 -13.28 12.93
CA SER A 59 -8.96 -12.16 12.06
C SER A 59 -7.99 -10.99 12.17
N SER A 60 -7.54 -10.63 13.39
CA SER A 60 -6.51 -9.59 13.59
C SER A 60 -5.21 -9.93 12.87
N ILE A 61 -4.70 -11.14 13.07
CA ILE A 61 -3.47 -11.62 12.40
C ILE A 61 -3.61 -11.57 10.88
N SER A 62 -4.77 -11.97 10.34
CA SER A 62 -5.02 -11.92 8.89
C SER A 62 -4.99 -10.48 8.38
N THR A 63 -5.67 -9.57 9.07
CA THR A 63 -5.71 -8.14 8.72
C THR A 63 -4.31 -7.51 8.78
N GLU A 64 -3.55 -7.78 9.84
CA GLU A 64 -2.17 -7.29 9.98
C GLU A 64 -1.27 -7.77 8.83
N ARG A 65 -1.42 -9.04 8.43
CA ARG A 65 -0.67 -9.60 7.29
C ARG A 65 -1.08 -8.98 5.96
N GLU A 66 -2.37 -8.76 5.76
CA GLU A 66 -2.88 -8.10 4.54
C GLU A 66 -2.35 -6.66 4.46
N LEU A 67 -2.37 -5.92 5.56
CA LEU A 67 -1.80 -4.58 5.64
C LEU A 67 -0.29 -4.58 5.39
N ALA A 68 0.45 -5.51 5.98
CA ALA A 68 1.89 -5.63 5.76
C ALA A 68 2.23 -5.95 4.29
N ARG A 69 1.45 -6.84 3.65
CA ARG A 69 1.60 -7.16 2.22
C ARG A 69 1.26 -5.98 1.32
N ALA A 70 0.16 -5.28 1.62
CA ALA A 70 -0.23 -4.08 0.88
C ALA A 70 0.85 -3.00 0.97
N HIS A 71 1.41 -2.80 2.16
CA HIS A 71 2.51 -1.89 2.40
C HIS A 71 3.77 -2.29 1.62
N GLN A 72 4.18 -3.56 1.70
CA GLN A 72 5.33 -4.06 0.96
C GLN A 72 5.14 -3.91 -0.55
N PHE A 73 3.93 -4.20 -1.05
CA PHE A 73 3.62 -4.03 -2.46
C PHE A 73 3.66 -2.54 -2.85
N LEU A 74 3.06 -1.64 -2.06
CA LEU A 74 3.13 -0.20 -2.31
C LEU A 74 4.58 0.30 -2.38
N GLN A 75 5.44 -0.14 -1.45
CA GLN A 75 6.86 0.22 -1.46
C GLN A 75 7.59 -0.30 -2.70
N SER A 76 7.24 -1.49 -3.19
CA SER A 76 7.84 -2.07 -4.40
C SER A 76 7.46 -1.35 -5.69
N LEU A 77 6.40 -0.54 -5.67
CA LEU A 77 5.98 0.28 -6.82
C LEU A 77 6.74 1.60 -6.93
N LEU A 78 7.44 2.03 -5.88
CA LEU A 78 8.16 3.30 -5.84
C LEU A 78 9.59 3.11 -6.33
N HIS A 79 9.97 3.87 -7.36
CA HIS A 79 11.28 3.80 -8.00
C HIS A 79 11.92 5.18 -8.06
N LYS A 80 13.21 5.28 -7.71
CA LYS A 80 13.93 6.56 -7.65
C LYS A 80 13.98 7.28 -9.00
N GLU A 81 14.14 6.53 -10.07
CA GLU A 81 14.18 7.04 -11.45
C GLU A 81 12.82 7.57 -11.96
N LEU A 82 11.74 7.27 -11.23
CA LEU A 82 10.38 7.74 -11.51
C LEU A 82 9.88 8.77 -10.47
N TYR A 83 10.79 9.36 -9.68
CA TYR A 83 10.46 10.40 -8.71
C TYR A 83 11.00 11.75 -9.15
N PHE A 84 10.12 12.74 -9.30
CA PHE A 84 10.45 14.08 -9.81
C PHE A 84 9.97 15.15 -8.86
N ARG A 85 10.79 16.17 -8.67
CA ARG A 85 10.48 17.33 -7.83
C ARG A 85 10.36 18.59 -8.67
N ASN A 86 9.38 19.42 -8.31
CA ASN A 86 9.24 20.79 -8.80
C ASN A 86 9.23 20.88 -10.34
N VAL A 87 8.50 19.94 -10.98
CA VAL A 87 8.27 19.96 -12.44
C VAL A 87 7.21 21.01 -12.75
N SER A 88 7.49 21.90 -13.70
CA SER A 88 6.55 22.95 -14.14
C SER A 88 6.17 22.74 -15.59
N LEU A 89 4.92 22.37 -15.84
CA LEU A 89 4.35 22.12 -17.18
C LEU A 89 3.01 22.85 -17.32
N SER A 90 2.53 22.97 -18.56
CA SER A 90 1.40 23.82 -18.89
C SER A 90 0.05 23.32 -18.36
N ASP A 91 -0.17 22.00 -18.36
CA ASP A 91 -1.47 21.41 -18.06
C ASP A 91 -1.35 19.91 -17.70
N ALA A 92 -2.46 19.32 -17.24
CA ALA A 92 -2.51 17.92 -16.83
C ALA A 92 -2.04 16.94 -17.94
N ALA A 93 -2.33 17.23 -19.21
CA ALA A 93 -1.92 16.38 -20.32
C ALA A 93 -0.39 16.43 -20.53
N ALA A 94 0.23 17.60 -20.36
CA ALA A 94 1.67 17.77 -20.44
C ALA A 94 2.37 17.00 -19.31
N TYR A 95 1.83 17.04 -18.07
CA TYR A 95 2.32 16.23 -16.95
C TYR A 95 2.22 14.73 -17.24
N ILE A 96 1.09 14.25 -17.77
CA ILE A 96 0.89 12.85 -18.13
C ILE A 96 1.87 12.41 -19.21
N ARG A 97 2.09 13.24 -20.26
CA ARG A 97 3.07 12.92 -21.30
C ARG A 97 4.48 12.83 -20.74
N PHE A 98 4.91 13.82 -19.96
CA PHE A 98 6.23 13.81 -19.31
C PHE A 98 6.44 12.55 -18.47
N MET A 99 5.49 12.22 -17.59
CA MET A 99 5.57 11.03 -16.76
C MET A 99 5.59 9.75 -17.61
N GLY A 100 4.73 9.69 -18.62
CA GLY A 100 4.66 8.59 -19.57
C GLY A 100 5.97 8.37 -20.32
N GLU A 101 6.58 9.43 -20.85
CA GLU A 101 7.90 9.38 -21.51
C GLU A 101 8.98 8.81 -20.59
N GLN A 102 8.98 9.20 -19.30
CA GLN A 102 9.91 8.62 -18.33
C GLN A 102 9.63 7.14 -18.09
N CYS A 103 8.36 6.74 -17.98
CA CYS A 103 7.98 5.33 -17.81
C CYS A 103 8.38 4.47 -19.02
N VAL A 104 8.18 4.97 -20.24
CA VAL A 104 8.58 4.30 -21.48
C VAL A 104 10.11 4.20 -21.57
N LYS A 105 10.81 5.30 -21.31
CA LYS A 105 12.27 5.37 -21.33
C LYS A 105 12.92 4.34 -20.40
N HIS A 106 12.33 4.11 -19.24
CA HIS A 106 12.83 3.17 -18.23
C HIS A 106 12.24 1.75 -18.35
N GLY A 107 11.40 1.49 -19.38
CA GLY A 107 10.86 0.16 -19.67
C GLY A 107 9.78 -0.30 -18.70
N TYR A 108 9.02 0.63 -18.12
CA TYR A 108 7.88 0.32 -17.24
C TYR A 108 6.56 0.21 -18.01
N ALA A 109 6.44 0.94 -19.13
CA ALA A 109 5.23 0.98 -19.92
C ALA A 109 5.57 1.24 -21.40
N LYS A 110 4.58 1.06 -22.28
CA LYS A 110 4.64 1.40 -23.72
C LYS A 110 3.83 2.66 -24.00
N GLU A 111 3.97 3.19 -25.21
CA GLU A 111 3.21 4.37 -25.66
C GLU A 111 1.70 4.14 -25.59
N GLU A 112 1.20 2.94 -25.86
CA GLU A 112 -0.22 2.60 -25.79
C GLU A 112 -0.78 2.82 -24.38
N PHE A 113 0.01 2.49 -23.34
CA PHE A 113 -0.35 2.79 -21.95
C PHE A 113 -0.52 4.29 -21.73
N VAL A 114 0.44 5.10 -22.22
CA VAL A 114 0.41 6.56 -22.06
C VAL A 114 -0.80 7.17 -22.76
N GLN A 115 -1.12 6.69 -23.96
CA GLN A 115 -2.29 7.13 -24.72
C GLN A 115 -3.60 6.78 -23.98
N ASP A 116 -3.69 5.60 -23.36
CA ASP A 116 -4.86 5.19 -22.58
C ASP A 116 -5.02 6.07 -21.31
N VAL A 117 -3.92 6.42 -20.63
CA VAL A 117 -3.94 7.36 -19.49
C VAL A 117 -4.45 8.74 -19.92
N LEU A 118 -3.97 9.27 -21.07
CA LEU A 118 -4.43 10.54 -21.62
C LEU A 118 -5.93 10.49 -21.96
N GLN A 119 -6.36 9.41 -22.60
CA GLN A 119 -7.78 9.19 -22.92
C GLN A 119 -8.62 9.12 -21.65
N ARG A 120 -8.16 8.38 -20.62
CA ARG A 120 -8.83 8.29 -19.31
C ARG A 120 -8.98 9.67 -18.66
N GLU A 121 -7.92 10.48 -18.65
CA GLU A 121 -7.96 11.82 -18.08
C GLU A 121 -8.91 12.75 -18.85
N SER A 122 -9.06 12.56 -20.17
CA SER A 122 -9.97 13.37 -21.01
C SER A 122 -11.44 13.20 -20.59
N PHE A 123 -11.88 12.01 -20.19
CA PHE A 123 -13.24 11.72 -19.78
C PHE A 123 -13.62 12.42 -18.47
N SER A 124 -12.76 12.37 -17.50
CA SER A 124 -12.95 13.01 -16.18
C SER A 124 -11.61 13.22 -15.49
N SER A 125 -11.54 14.26 -14.64
CA SER A 125 -10.33 14.54 -13.88
C SER A 125 -9.97 13.41 -12.93
N THR A 126 -8.70 13.04 -12.90
CA THR A 126 -8.13 12.11 -11.90
C THR A 126 -7.64 12.83 -10.64
N ALA A 127 -7.89 14.13 -10.47
CA ALA A 127 -7.65 14.83 -9.21
C ALA A 127 -8.56 14.25 -8.12
N PHE A 128 -7.99 13.39 -7.31
CA PHE A 128 -8.67 12.64 -6.26
C PHE A 128 -9.00 13.54 -5.06
N THR A 129 -8.02 14.33 -4.61
CA THR A 129 -8.20 15.34 -3.55
C THR A 129 -7.71 16.70 -4.06
N ASP A 130 -7.71 17.72 -3.21
CA ASP A 130 -7.14 19.04 -3.52
C ASP A 130 -5.61 19.07 -3.38
N VAL A 131 -4.97 17.93 -3.17
CA VAL A 131 -3.50 17.78 -3.08
C VAL A 131 -2.95 16.67 -3.98
N LEU A 132 -3.81 15.76 -4.48
CA LEU A 132 -3.41 14.54 -5.20
C LEU A 132 -4.20 14.34 -6.49
N ALA A 133 -3.49 14.11 -7.60
CA ALA A 133 -4.03 13.50 -8.81
C ALA A 133 -3.44 12.10 -9.03
N VAL A 134 -4.26 11.17 -9.54
CA VAL A 134 -3.87 9.76 -9.77
C VAL A 134 -4.20 9.35 -11.21
N PRO A 135 -3.44 9.83 -12.21
CA PRO A 135 -3.61 9.37 -13.59
C PRO A 135 -3.27 7.88 -13.71
N HIS A 136 -4.12 7.14 -14.43
CA HIS A 136 -3.99 5.69 -14.62
C HIS A 136 -4.65 5.27 -15.94
N ALA A 137 -4.21 4.14 -16.49
CA ALA A 137 -4.82 3.52 -17.66
C ALA A 137 -6.08 2.71 -17.27
N ILE A 138 -7.00 2.51 -18.22
CA ILE A 138 -8.20 1.66 -18.04
C ILE A 138 -8.01 0.31 -18.73
N ASN A 139 -7.50 0.32 -19.96
CA ASN A 139 -7.48 -0.84 -20.84
C ASN A 139 -6.09 -1.45 -21.01
N GLN A 140 -5.04 -0.71 -20.64
CA GLN A 140 -3.65 -1.12 -20.85
C GLN A 140 -2.97 -1.43 -19.52
N TYR A 141 -2.32 -2.58 -19.46
CA TYR A 141 -1.43 -2.94 -18.36
C TYR A 141 -0.03 -2.38 -18.58
N ALA A 142 0.66 -2.12 -17.49
CA ALA A 142 2.08 -1.79 -17.53
C ALA A 142 2.93 -3.05 -17.80
N ASP A 143 4.11 -2.88 -18.39
CA ASP A 143 5.08 -3.98 -18.57
C ASP A 143 5.73 -4.37 -17.22
N ARG A 144 5.90 -3.38 -16.33
CA ARG A 144 6.34 -3.51 -14.94
C ARG A 144 5.47 -2.62 -14.07
N SER A 145 5.07 -3.09 -12.90
CA SER A 145 4.28 -2.27 -11.99
C SER A 145 5.09 -1.11 -11.40
N PHE A 146 4.49 0.07 -11.33
CA PHE A 146 5.15 1.29 -10.88
C PHE A 146 4.18 2.33 -10.35
N ILE A 147 4.74 3.27 -9.58
CA ILE A 147 4.16 4.58 -9.31
C ILE A 147 5.20 5.63 -9.74
N CYS A 148 4.90 6.36 -10.81
CA CYS A 148 5.67 7.55 -11.19
C CYS A 148 5.14 8.74 -10.39
N VAL A 149 6.02 9.48 -9.74
CA VAL A 149 5.68 10.52 -8.77
C VAL A 149 6.18 11.87 -9.26
N ILE A 150 5.29 12.85 -9.30
CA ILE A 150 5.66 14.27 -9.29
C ILE A 150 5.23 14.85 -7.94
N HIS A 151 6.15 15.48 -7.24
CA HIS A 151 5.93 16.18 -5.98
C HIS A 151 6.42 17.62 -6.10
N ASN A 152 5.52 18.58 -6.05
CA ASN A 152 5.83 19.99 -6.18
C ASN A 152 5.54 20.77 -4.89
N ASP A 153 6.44 21.69 -4.55
CA ASP A 153 6.24 22.65 -3.46
C ASP A 153 5.13 23.65 -3.81
N MET A 154 5.11 24.09 -5.07
CA MET A 154 4.06 24.95 -5.60
C MET A 154 2.94 24.10 -6.21
N PRO A 155 1.66 24.50 -6.01
CA PRO A 155 0.54 23.72 -6.52
C PRO A 155 0.52 23.66 -8.05
N ILE A 156 0.20 22.50 -8.58
CA ILE A 156 0.00 22.20 -9.99
C ILE A 156 -1.45 22.44 -10.34
N GLN A 157 -1.75 23.19 -11.40
CA GLN A 157 -3.11 23.30 -11.90
C GLN A 157 -3.51 22.00 -12.61
N TRP A 158 -4.48 21.27 -12.04
CA TRP A 158 -5.01 20.02 -12.58
C TRP A 158 -6.48 20.17 -12.95
N LYS A 159 -6.74 20.62 -14.18
CA LYS A 159 -8.09 21.03 -14.63
C LYS A 159 -8.70 22.09 -13.69
N LYS A 160 -9.77 21.72 -12.96
CA LYS A 160 -10.50 22.63 -12.05
C LYS A 160 -9.94 22.62 -10.62
N LYS A 161 -8.98 21.77 -10.31
CA LYS A 161 -8.36 21.62 -8.97
C LYS A 161 -6.89 21.99 -9.02
N THR A 162 -6.32 22.20 -7.85
CA THR A 162 -4.86 22.29 -7.66
C THR A 162 -4.38 21.07 -6.88
N VAL A 163 -3.21 20.55 -7.24
CA VAL A 163 -2.60 19.40 -6.56
C VAL A 163 -1.11 19.64 -6.33
N HIS A 164 -0.53 19.02 -5.34
CA HIS A 164 0.92 19.03 -5.09
C HIS A 164 1.59 17.73 -5.54
N PHE A 165 0.81 16.65 -5.56
CA PHE A 165 1.26 15.33 -5.94
C PHE A 165 0.52 14.83 -7.17
N VAL A 166 1.27 14.25 -8.11
CA VAL A 166 0.72 13.46 -9.20
C VAL A 166 1.34 12.08 -9.11
N LEU A 167 0.51 11.06 -8.92
CA LEU A 167 0.91 9.66 -8.86
C LEU A 167 0.36 8.93 -10.10
N MET A 168 1.16 8.79 -11.16
CA MET A 168 0.76 7.95 -12.29
C MET A 168 1.01 6.50 -11.93
N ILE A 169 -0.04 5.69 -11.98
CA ILE A 169 0.00 4.29 -11.55
C ILE A 169 -0.13 3.37 -12.77
N GLY A 170 0.83 2.47 -12.93
CA GLY A 170 0.78 1.37 -13.86
C GLY A 170 0.97 0.04 -13.14
N ILE A 171 0.09 -0.93 -13.40
CA ILE A 171 0.10 -2.25 -12.77
C ILE A 171 0.10 -3.31 -13.85
N THR A 172 0.90 -4.38 -13.67
CA THR A 172 0.86 -5.55 -14.55
C THR A 172 -0.42 -6.36 -14.29
N GLU A 173 -0.90 -7.08 -15.30
CA GLU A 173 -2.06 -7.96 -15.18
C GLU A 173 -1.92 -8.96 -14.02
N ALA A 174 -0.74 -9.55 -13.86
CA ALA A 174 -0.46 -10.53 -12.81
C ALA A 174 -0.57 -9.95 -11.39
N GLU A 175 -0.28 -8.66 -11.20
CA GLU A 175 -0.22 -7.97 -9.91
C GLU A 175 -1.50 -7.21 -9.54
N MET A 176 -2.46 -7.08 -10.47
CA MET A 176 -3.74 -6.39 -10.23
C MET A 176 -4.46 -6.85 -8.97
N LYS A 177 -4.37 -8.13 -8.61
CA LYS A 177 -4.97 -8.69 -7.37
C LYS A 177 -4.42 -8.07 -6.07
N PHE A 178 -3.21 -7.50 -6.09
CA PHE A 178 -2.57 -6.85 -4.95
C PHE A 178 -2.79 -5.33 -4.95
N PHE A 179 -3.27 -4.79 -6.06
CA PHE A 179 -3.36 -3.34 -6.25
C PHE A 179 -4.39 -2.69 -5.31
N LYS A 180 -5.58 -3.27 -5.17
CA LYS A 180 -6.65 -2.65 -4.38
C LYS A 180 -6.24 -2.32 -2.95
N PRO A 181 -5.67 -3.25 -2.14
CA PRO A 181 -5.23 -2.94 -0.79
C PRO A 181 -4.12 -1.87 -0.73
N ALA A 182 -3.20 -1.86 -1.71
CA ALA A 182 -2.15 -0.85 -1.79
C ALA A 182 -2.73 0.53 -2.16
N PHE A 183 -3.71 0.59 -3.06
CA PHE A 183 -4.39 1.82 -3.41
C PHE A 183 -5.22 2.37 -2.25
N ASP A 184 -5.94 1.52 -1.52
CA ASP A 184 -6.67 1.91 -0.31
C ASP A 184 -5.72 2.60 0.70
N ARG A 185 -4.48 2.13 0.80
CA ARG A 185 -3.45 2.76 1.63
C ARG A 185 -3.04 4.15 1.14
N ILE A 186 -2.88 4.35 -0.17
CA ILE A 186 -2.64 5.69 -0.75
C ILE A 186 -3.79 6.62 -0.39
N VAL A 187 -5.02 6.14 -0.56
CA VAL A 187 -6.24 6.91 -0.22
C VAL A 187 -6.25 7.33 1.25
N GLU A 188 -5.92 6.44 2.17
CA GLU A 188 -5.84 6.74 3.61
C GLU A 188 -4.79 7.81 3.91
N LEU A 189 -3.59 7.70 3.32
CA LEU A 189 -2.50 8.65 3.51
C LEU A 189 -2.89 10.07 3.09
N PHE A 190 -3.46 10.20 1.91
CA PHE A 190 -3.81 11.51 1.33
C PHE A 190 -5.16 12.07 1.82
N ASN A 191 -6.01 11.28 2.46
CA ASN A 191 -7.19 11.76 3.19
C ASN A 191 -6.87 12.24 4.61
N SER A 192 -5.72 11.86 5.16
CA SER A 192 -5.27 12.34 6.47
C SER A 192 -4.51 13.66 6.32
N THR A 193 -5.07 14.75 6.81
CA THR A 193 -4.42 16.08 6.76
C THR A 193 -3.02 16.07 7.38
N SER A 194 -2.84 15.41 8.54
CA SER A 194 -1.54 15.34 9.20
C SER A 194 -0.51 14.58 8.37
N ARG A 195 -0.88 13.44 7.77
CA ARG A 195 0.01 12.63 6.92
C ARG A 195 0.36 13.37 5.63
N THR A 196 -0.62 14.03 5.01
CA THR A 196 -0.40 14.86 3.82
C THR A 196 0.57 16.00 4.10
N LEU A 197 0.46 16.67 5.24
CA LEU A 197 1.41 17.72 5.64
C LEU A 197 2.83 17.18 5.84
N GLU A 198 2.99 15.99 6.38
CA GLU A 198 4.33 15.37 6.49
C GLU A 198 4.89 14.99 5.11
N LEU A 199 4.05 14.47 4.19
CA LEU A 199 4.46 14.21 2.81
C LEU A 199 4.91 15.49 2.09
N LEU A 200 4.20 16.61 2.26
CA LEU A 200 4.55 17.90 1.66
C LEU A 200 5.92 18.45 2.11
N LYS A 201 6.36 18.08 3.32
CA LYS A 201 7.67 18.50 3.86
C LYS A 201 8.85 17.70 3.31
N THR A 202 8.59 16.57 2.63
CA THR A 202 9.66 15.70 2.12
C THR A 202 10.36 16.35 0.93
N ASN A 203 11.68 16.26 0.86
CA ASN A 203 12.50 16.84 -0.19
C ASN A 203 13.24 15.81 -1.04
N THR A 204 13.37 14.59 -0.55
CA THR A 204 14.07 13.48 -1.22
C THR A 204 13.15 12.30 -1.47
N PHE A 205 13.55 11.42 -2.38
CA PHE A 205 12.85 10.18 -2.65
C PHE A 205 12.78 9.29 -1.39
N GLU A 206 13.88 9.22 -0.65
CA GLU A 206 14.01 8.40 0.55
C GLU A 206 13.06 8.89 1.67
N GLU A 207 12.95 10.19 1.86
CA GLU A 207 11.99 10.80 2.81
C GLU A 207 10.55 10.54 2.37
N PHE A 208 10.24 10.73 1.08
CA PHE A 208 8.92 10.43 0.53
C PHE A 208 8.53 8.97 0.76
N CYS A 209 9.42 8.02 0.41
CA CYS A 209 9.19 6.60 0.66
C CYS A 209 8.98 6.28 2.14
N ALA A 210 9.70 6.94 3.05
CA ALA A 210 9.53 6.75 4.49
C ALA A 210 8.14 7.20 4.97
N GLN A 211 7.59 8.29 4.41
CA GLN A 211 6.25 8.78 4.74
C GLN A 211 5.12 7.97 4.08
N MET A 212 5.40 7.31 2.96
CA MET A 212 4.47 6.38 2.30
C MET A 212 4.30 5.03 3.03
N ARG A 213 4.91 4.89 4.20
CA ARG A 213 4.80 3.71 5.09
C ARG A 213 3.53 3.69 5.93
#